data_a46d43fa6098387d9976c42058653e16
#
_entry.id   a46d43fa6098387d9976c42058653e16
#
_cell.length_a   1.000
_cell.length_b   1.000
_cell.length_c   1.000
_cell.angle_alpha   90.00
_cell.angle_beta   90.00
_cell.angle_gamma   90.00
#
_symmetry.space_group_name_H-M   'P 1'
#
loop_
_entity.id
_entity.type
_entity.pdbx_description
1 polymer ?
#
loop_
_entity_poly.entity_id
_entity_poly.type
_entity_poly.pdbx_seq_one_letter_code
_entity_poly.pdbx_strand_id
1 'polypeptide(L)'
;MKDKIGYMGDIWNSSSLDNKLKFGFVLNTGFTIFEFAVGIFSGSLALLSDAGHNLSDSLSLLIVFFAQKIAKQEANIDHSYGYGRATILAAFVNGLILVLLALYIFYEALGRIIQPEHVAGSLVAGVAFVGIMVNTSIALLFRKDQDNMHIRSTYINMFFDALASVGALLAGLLIILTKQTIFDSLISILIGILLLRSSWEVVRDAMHVLLEGVPSGIDAEKVKEVILSNSLVKHVDDLHIWAISSRYTALSCHIVIEDCDVEESEKIIDKIKEELREKSNIEHSTIEIELTECLPD
;
A
#
# COMPACT_ATOMS: atom_id res chain seq x y z
N MET A 1 -22.88 13.81 11.83
CA MET A 1 -21.41 13.69 11.62
C MET A 1 -20.72 12.70 12.59
N LYS A 2 -21.45 11.97 13.44
CA LYS A 2 -20.91 10.98 14.41
C LYS A 2 -21.01 9.51 13.97
N ASP A 3 -21.76 9.19 12.92
CA ASP A 3 -22.20 7.81 12.67
C ASP A 3 -21.38 7.03 11.61
N LYS A 4 -20.35 7.63 10.98
CA LYS A 4 -19.50 6.93 9.99
C LYS A 4 -18.13 6.45 10.52
N ILE A 5 -17.80 6.71 11.79
CA ILE A 5 -16.58 6.21 12.44
C ILE A 5 -16.71 4.73 12.88
N GLY A 6 -17.93 4.18 12.84
CA GLY A 6 -18.24 2.81 13.29
C GLY A 6 -17.62 1.69 12.44
N TYR A 7 -17.34 1.90 11.16
CA TYR A 7 -16.98 0.81 10.24
C TYR A 7 -15.61 0.15 10.47
N MET A 8 -14.71 0.79 11.21
CA MET A 8 -13.42 0.18 11.55
C MET A 8 -13.44 -0.51 12.93
N GLY A 9 -14.43 -0.19 13.79
CA GLY A 9 -14.67 -0.87 15.07
C GLY A 9 -15.31 -2.25 14.91
N ASP A 10 -16.14 -2.42 13.88
CA ASP A 10 -16.91 -3.67 13.69
C ASP A 10 -16.09 -4.81 13.06
N ILE A 11 -14.97 -4.51 12.38
CA ILE A 11 -14.05 -5.54 11.85
C ILE A 11 -13.39 -6.33 12.99
N TRP A 12 -13.25 -5.74 14.18
CA TRP A 12 -12.66 -6.37 15.36
C TRP A 12 -13.65 -7.14 16.23
N ASN A 13 -14.93 -7.18 15.87
CA ASN A 13 -15.99 -7.71 16.74
C ASN A 13 -16.52 -9.10 16.37
N SER A 14 -15.98 -9.77 15.34
CA SER A 14 -16.23 -11.19 15.13
C SER A 14 -15.10 -12.00 15.76
N SER A 15 -15.32 -12.50 16.97
CA SER A 15 -14.33 -13.17 17.82
C SER A 15 -13.56 -14.33 17.14
N SER A 16 -14.14 -14.98 16.15
CA SER A 16 -13.50 -16.09 15.42
C SER A 16 -12.52 -15.60 14.34
N LEU A 17 -12.84 -14.54 13.60
CA LEU A 17 -11.99 -13.99 12.53
C LEU A 17 -10.80 -13.25 13.12
N ASP A 18 -11.01 -12.51 14.21
CA ASP A 18 -9.97 -11.82 14.95
C ASP A 18 -8.90 -12.78 15.48
N ASN A 19 -9.34 -13.93 16.01
CA ASN A 19 -8.43 -14.97 16.49
C ASN A 19 -7.62 -15.61 15.33
N LYS A 20 -8.23 -15.82 14.15
CA LYS A 20 -7.51 -16.32 12.98
C LYS A 20 -6.43 -15.32 12.51
N LEU A 21 -6.76 -14.02 12.46
CA LEU A 21 -5.81 -12.96 12.08
C LEU A 21 -4.65 -12.87 13.07
N LYS A 22 -4.94 -12.86 14.37
CA LYS A 22 -3.89 -12.86 15.41
C LYS A 22 -3.00 -14.09 15.32
N PHE A 23 -3.60 -15.27 15.16
CA PHE A 23 -2.85 -16.52 15.02
C PHE A 23 -1.96 -16.50 13.78
N GLY A 24 -2.50 -16.11 12.61
CA GLY A 24 -1.74 -16.00 11.37
C GLY A 24 -0.58 -15.01 11.49
N PHE A 25 -0.82 -13.84 12.09
CA PHE A 25 0.21 -12.83 12.33
C PHE A 25 1.34 -13.33 13.24
N VAL A 26 1.00 -13.92 14.38
CA VAL A 26 2.00 -14.45 15.34
C VAL A 26 2.82 -15.58 14.71
N LEU A 27 2.14 -16.48 13.99
CA LEU A 27 2.81 -17.61 13.34
C LEU A 27 3.74 -17.12 12.22
N ASN A 28 3.28 -16.20 11.36
CA ASN A 28 4.09 -15.63 10.28
C ASN A 28 5.29 -14.86 10.83
N THR A 29 5.07 -13.95 11.79
CA THR A 29 6.16 -13.16 12.38
C THR A 29 7.18 -14.05 13.10
N GLY A 30 6.72 -15.06 13.83
CA GLY A 30 7.61 -16.03 14.49
C GLY A 30 8.43 -16.84 13.49
N PHE A 31 7.81 -17.28 12.40
CA PHE A 31 8.51 -17.97 11.31
C PHE A 31 9.52 -17.03 10.62
N THR A 32 9.14 -15.81 10.30
CA THR A 32 10.03 -14.81 9.67
C THR A 32 11.29 -14.54 10.49
N ILE A 33 11.15 -14.38 11.81
CA ILE A 33 12.32 -14.20 12.71
C ILE A 33 13.21 -15.44 12.68
N PHE A 34 12.63 -16.62 12.72
CA PHE A 34 13.37 -17.89 12.62
C PHE A 34 14.08 -18.01 11.28
N GLU A 35 13.38 -17.73 10.16
CA GLU A 35 13.92 -17.77 8.81
C GLU A 35 15.08 -16.78 8.63
N PHE A 36 14.92 -15.55 9.12
CA PHE A 36 15.97 -14.54 9.10
C PHE A 36 17.24 -15.01 9.85
N ALA A 37 17.07 -15.55 11.05
CA ALA A 37 18.18 -16.09 11.82
C ALA A 37 18.88 -17.23 11.07
N VAL A 38 18.13 -18.21 10.54
CA VAL A 38 18.74 -19.32 9.80
C VAL A 38 19.31 -18.84 8.47
N GLY A 39 18.75 -17.85 7.80
CA GLY A 39 19.31 -17.19 6.62
C GLY A 39 20.74 -16.69 6.86
N ILE A 40 20.94 -16.00 8.00
CA ILE A 40 22.29 -15.56 8.41
C ILE A 40 23.24 -16.75 8.63
N PHE A 41 22.80 -17.75 9.41
CA PHE A 41 23.66 -18.90 9.75
C PHE A 41 23.96 -19.82 8.55
N SER A 42 23.03 -19.94 7.62
CA SER A 42 23.18 -20.76 6.41
C SER A 42 23.95 -20.07 5.29
N GLY A 43 24.12 -18.75 5.38
CA GLY A 43 24.67 -17.91 4.32
C GLY A 43 23.73 -17.76 3.12
N SER A 44 22.43 -18.12 3.24
CA SER A 44 21.48 -18.07 2.14
C SER A 44 20.92 -16.66 1.95
N LEU A 45 21.17 -16.09 0.79
CA LEU A 45 20.62 -14.81 0.39
C LEU A 45 19.13 -14.93 0.01
N ALA A 46 18.70 -16.12 -0.49
CA ALA A 46 17.30 -16.39 -0.80
C ALA A 46 16.43 -16.37 0.46
N LEU A 47 16.86 -17.01 1.55
CA LEU A 47 16.14 -16.95 2.84
C LEU A 47 16.16 -15.54 3.43
N LEU A 48 17.29 -14.83 3.36
CA LEU A 48 17.38 -13.46 3.86
C LEU A 48 16.49 -12.49 3.07
N SER A 49 16.33 -12.71 1.77
CA SER A 49 15.45 -11.90 0.91
C SER A 49 13.98 -12.10 1.26
N ASP A 50 13.55 -13.35 1.41
CA ASP A 50 12.17 -13.71 1.78
C ASP A 50 11.84 -13.23 3.19
N ALA A 51 12.70 -13.54 4.17
CA ALA A 51 12.53 -13.06 5.54
C ALA A 51 12.58 -11.53 5.66
N GLY A 52 13.43 -10.85 4.88
CA GLY A 52 13.52 -9.41 4.85
C GLY A 52 12.25 -8.75 4.34
N HIS A 53 11.61 -9.31 3.31
CA HIS A 53 10.31 -8.90 2.82
C HIS A 53 9.23 -9.05 3.89
N ASN A 54 9.07 -10.24 4.44
CA ASN A 54 8.09 -10.56 5.47
C ASN A 54 8.28 -9.73 6.77
N LEU A 55 9.53 -9.47 7.17
CA LEU A 55 9.84 -8.60 8.30
C LEU A 55 9.43 -7.15 8.03
N SER A 56 9.68 -6.66 6.82
CA SER A 56 9.28 -5.32 6.42
C SER A 56 7.76 -5.17 6.40
N ASP A 57 7.02 -6.17 5.97
CA ASP A 57 5.55 -6.18 6.03
C ASP A 57 5.05 -6.10 7.48
N SER A 58 5.68 -6.82 8.39
CA SER A 58 5.38 -6.76 9.82
C SER A 58 5.71 -5.38 10.42
N LEU A 59 6.84 -4.78 10.05
CA LEU A 59 7.23 -3.42 10.45
C LEU A 59 6.29 -2.37 9.84
N SER A 60 5.82 -2.58 8.61
CA SER A 60 4.86 -1.70 7.95
C SER A 60 3.58 -1.56 8.76
N LEU A 61 3.08 -2.66 9.33
CA LEU A 61 1.89 -2.63 10.18
C LEU A 61 2.11 -1.76 11.43
N LEU A 62 3.30 -1.81 12.03
CA LEU A 62 3.65 -0.94 13.17
C LEU A 62 3.74 0.53 12.74
N ILE A 63 4.40 0.81 11.61
CA ILE A 63 4.53 2.16 11.07
C ILE A 63 3.14 2.74 10.76
N VAL A 64 2.28 1.96 10.10
CA VAL A 64 0.90 2.35 9.80
C VAL A 64 0.09 2.59 11.07
N PHE A 65 0.26 1.75 12.10
CA PHE A 65 -0.40 1.94 13.39
C PHE A 65 -0.04 3.29 14.04
N PHE A 66 1.25 3.63 14.11
CA PHE A 66 1.71 4.92 14.64
C PHE A 66 1.26 6.09 13.74
N ALA A 67 1.37 5.93 12.43
CA ALA A 67 0.91 6.94 11.48
C ALA A 67 -0.60 7.22 11.59
N GLN A 68 -1.42 6.18 11.79
CA GLN A 68 -2.86 6.34 12.03
C GLN A 68 -3.15 7.06 13.36
N LYS A 69 -2.34 6.81 14.40
CA LYS A 69 -2.48 7.55 15.66
C LYS A 69 -2.19 9.04 15.47
N ILE A 70 -1.18 9.38 14.69
CA ILE A 70 -0.85 10.76 14.32
C ILE A 70 -1.96 11.34 13.43
N ALA A 71 -2.40 10.61 12.41
CA ALA A 71 -3.43 11.06 11.46
C ALA A 71 -4.80 11.36 12.10
N LYS A 72 -5.06 10.80 13.31
CA LYS A 72 -6.29 11.08 14.10
C LYS A 72 -6.21 12.37 14.91
N GLN A 73 -5.06 13.04 14.96
CA GLN A 73 -4.95 14.32 15.63
C GLN A 73 -5.78 15.37 14.87
N GLU A 74 -6.45 16.22 15.63
CA GLU A 74 -7.27 17.29 15.06
C GLU A 74 -6.41 18.33 14.32
N ALA A 75 -7.01 18.94 13.33
CA ALA A 75 -6.42 20.08 12.63
C ALA A 75 -6.10 21.21 13.62
N ASN A 76 -5.01 21.88 13.40
CA ASN A 76 -4.56 23.05 14.19
C ASN A 76 -4.06 24.16 13.27
N ILE A 77 -3.55 25.25 13.86
CA ILE A 77 -3.09 26.43 13.11
C ILE A 77 -1.93 26.05 12.16
N ASP A 78 -1.04 25.15 12.58
CA ASP A 78 0.15 24.73 11.79
C ASP A 78 -0.21 23.68 10.74
N HIS A 79 -1.27 22.89 10.96
CA HIS A 79 -1.74 21.81 10.10
C HIS A 79 -3.25 21.92 9.90
N SER A 80 -3.68 22.84 9.04
CA SER A 80 -5.09 23.19 8.83
C SER A 80 -5.93 22.01 8.28
N TYR A 81 -5.33 21.10 7.52
CA TYR A 81 -5.95 19.83 7.07
C TYR A 81 -5.71 18.66 8.02
N GLY A 82 -5.07 18.89 9.20
CA GLY A 82 -4.67 17.86 10.13
C GLY A 82 -3.48 17.02 9.63
N TYR A 83 -3.35 15.81 10.12
CA TYR A 83 -2.18 14.95 9.91
C TYR A 83 -2.47 13.75 9.01
N GLY A 84 -3.50 13.81 8.17
CA GLY A 84 -3.93 12.68 7.32
C GLY A 84 -2.82 12.12 6.42
N ARG A 85 -1.92 12.98 5.92
CA ARG A 85 -0.77 12.58 5.08
C ARG A 85 0.30 11.79 5.82
N ALA A 86 0.27 11.71 7.15
CA ALA A 86 1.22 10.89 7.91
C ALA A 86 1.18 9.41 7.50
N THR A 87 0.01 8.88 7.13
CA THR A 87 -0.13 7.50 6.65
C THR A 87 0.48 7.30 5.26
N ILE A 88 0.42 8.31 4.41
CA ILE A 88 1.01 8.28 3.06
C ILE A 88 2.53 8.36 3.15
N LEU A 89 3.04 9.27 3.99
CA LEU A 89 4.48 9.37 4.27
C LEU A 89 5.04 8.08 4.87
N ALA A 90 4.29 7.43 5.76
CA ALA A 90 4.64 6.13 6.31
C ALA A 90 4.77 5.06 5.24
N ALA A 91 3.81 4.98 4.30
CA ALA A 91 3.86 4.06 3.17
C ALA A 91 5.06 4.36 2.25
N PHE A 92 5.33 5.65 1.97
CA PHE A 92 6.48 6.07 1.17
C PHE A 92 7.81 5.62 1.79
N VAL A 93 8.02 5.90 3.08
CA VAL A 93 9.25 5.52 3.80
C VAL A 93 9.42 4.00 3.82
N ASN A 94 8.35 3.25 4.09
CA ASN A 94 8.39 1.80 4.05
C ASN A 94 8.73 1.25 2.67
N GLY A 95 8.08 1.75 1.62
CA GLY A 95 8.39 1.36 0.25
C GLY A 95 9.84 1.66 -0.13
N LEU A 96 10.38 2.81 0.30
CA LEU A 96 11.78 3.17 0.07
C LEU A 96 12.76 2.20 0.76
N ILE A 97 12.47 1.80 2.00
CA ILE A 97 13.28 0.80 2.72
C ILE A 97 13.29 -0.53 1.94
N LEU A 98 12.15 -0.96 1.42
CA LEU A 98 12.07 -2.20 0.61
C LEU A 98 12.81 -2.09 -0.72
N VAL A 99 12.76 -0.94 -1.39
CA VAL A 99 13.56 -0.68 -2.61
C VAL A 99 15.05 -0.79 -2.29
N LEU A 100 15.51 -0.18 -1.21
CA LEU A 100 16.91 -0.24 -0.79
C LEU A 100 17.33 -1.67 -0.44
N LEU A 101 16.46 -2.44 0.23
CA LEU A 101 16.68 -3.86 0.52
C LEU A 101 16.81 -4.68 -0.77
N ALA A 102 15.90 -4.49 -1.73
CA ALA A 102 15.96 -5.18 -3.02
C ALA A 102 17.26 -4.87 -3.78
N LEU A 103 17.67 -3.61 -3.82
CA LEU A 103 18.93 -3.19 -4.43
C LEU A 103 20.15 -3.80 -3.74
N TYR A 104 20.14 -3.89 -2.42
CA TYR A 104 21.19 -4.57 -1.65
C TYR A 104 21.24 -6.07 -1.99
N ILE A 105 20.08 -6.74 -2.08
CA ILE A 105 20.01 -8.15 -2.49
C ILE A 105 20.62 -8.35 -3.88
N PHE A 106 20.32 -7.47 -4.84
CA PHE A 106 20.91 -7.51 -6.18
C PHE A 106 22.43 -7.36 -6.14
N TYR A 107 22.91 -6.37 -5.43
CA TYR A 107 24.35 -6.12 -5.30
C TYR A 107 25.07 -7.35 -4.72
N GLU A 108 24.55 -7.89 -3.64
CA GLU A 108 25.11 -9.07 -2.97
C GLU A 108 25.03 -10.32 -3.84
N ALA A 109 23.88 -10.58 -4.48
CA ALA A 109 23.70 -11.72 -5.36
C ALA A 109 24.66 -11.73 -6.55
N LEU A 110 24.87 -10.56 -7.18
CA LEU A 110 25.84 -10.40 -8.27
C LEU A 110 27.28 -10.63 -7.78
N GLY A 111 27.61 -10.11 -6.58
CA GLY A 111 28.91 -10.35 -5.93
C GLY A 111 29.16 -11.86 -5.73
N ARG A 112 28.15 -12.60 -5.25
CA ARG A 112 28.26 -14.05 -4.99
C ARG A 112 28.28 -14.90 -6.26
N ILE A 113 27.80 -14.41 -7.39
CA ILE A 113 27.99 -15.07 -8.69
C ILE A 113 29.47 -15.02 -9.11
N ILE A 114 30.15 -13.89 -8.83
CA ILE A 114 31.59 -13.70 -9.17
C ILE A 114 32.48 -14.37 -8.14
N GLN A 115 32.15 -14.24 -6.85
CA GLN A 115 32.88 -14.82 -5.72
C GLN A 115 31.91 -15.67 -4.87
N PRO A 116 31.76 -16.94 -5.21
CA PRO A 116 30.80 -17.81 -4.53
C PRO A 116 31.10 -17.95 -3.03
N GLU A 117 30.10 -17.68 -2.21
CA GLU A 117 30.13 -17.92 -0.78
C GLU A 117 29.54 -19.26 -0.42
N HIS A 118 29.89 -19.74 0.78
CA HIS A 118 29.35 -21.00 1.28
C HIS A 118 27.89 -20.85 1.69
N VAL A 119 27.02 -21.70 1.13
CA VAL A 119 25.60 -21.78 1.49
C VAL A 119 25.29 -23.20 1.97
N ALA A 120 24.73 -23.32 3.17
CA ALA A 120 24.31 -24.59 3.75
C ALA A 120 22.99 -25.09 3.14
N GLY A 121 23.02 -25.66 1.95
CA GLY A 121 21.84 -26.06 1.18
C GLY A 121 20.83 -26.91 1.95
N SER A 122 21.26 -27.76 2.90
CA SER A 122 20.38 -28.56 3.74
C SER A 122 19.55 -27.73 4.72
N LEU A 123 20.14 -26.68 5.29
CA LEU A 123 19.42 -25.72 6.14
C LEU A 123 18.44 -24.91 5.31
N VAL A 124 18.86 -24.44 4.13
CA VAL A 124 18.00 -23.70 3.20
C VAL A 124 16.78 -24.53 2.83
N ALA A 125 17.00 -25.77 2.37
CA ALA A 125 15.89 -26.66 1.99
C ALA A 125 14.96 -26.97 3.18
N GLY A 126 15.50 -27.20 4.38
CA GLY A 126 14.71 -27.49 5.57
C GLY A 126 13.82 -26.30 5.99
N VAL A 127 14.39 -25.09 6.04
CA VAL A 127 13.63 -23.87 6.42
C VAL A 127 12.61 -23.51 5.36
N ALA A 128 12.99 -23.56 4.08
CA ALA A 128 12.06 -23.29 2.98
C ALA A 128 10.88 -24.28 2.96
N PHE A 129 11.12 -25.57 3.27
CA PHE A 129 10.02 -26.53 3.43
C PHE A 129 9.06 -26.16 4.56
N VAL A 130 9.60 -25.75 5.72
CA VAL A 130 8.78 -25.25 6.84
C VAL A 130 8.01 -23.98 6.41
N GLY A 131 8.66 -23.07 5.66
CA GLY A 131 8.03 -21.87 5.11
C GLY A 131 6.81 -22.18 4.22
N ILE A 132 6.95 -23.14 3.31
CA ILE A 132 5.83 -23.62 2.48
C ILE A 132 4.69 -24.10 3.38
N MET A 133 4.97 -24.88 4.41
CA MET A 133 3.94 -25.40 5.32
C MET A 133 3.25 -24.28 6.10
N VAL A 134 4.01 -23.33 6.64
CA VAL A 134 3.47 -22.18 7.41
C VAL A 134 2.62 -21.31 6.51
N ASN A 135 3.15 -20.83 5.40
CA ASN A 135 2.46 -19.90 4.50
C ASN A 135 1.22 -20.55 3.85
N THR A 136 1.30 -21.83 3.45
CA THR A 136 0.15 -22.58 2.94
C THR A 136 -0.91 -22.78 4.03
N SER A 137 -0.51 -23.07 5.27
CA SER A 137 -1.46 -23.25 6.39
C SER A 137 -2.22 -21.94 6.67
N ILE A 138 -1.54 -20.80 6.67
CA ILE A 138 -2.15 -19.49 6.86
C ILE A 138 -3.05 -19.17 5.66
N ALA A 139 -2.62 -19.40 4.43
CA ALA A 139 -3.45 -19.20 3.24
C ALA A 139 -4.74 -20.04 3.30
N LEU A 140 -4.64 -21.33 3.66
CA LEU A 140 -5.81 -22.22 3.79
C LEU A 140 -6.76 -21.75 4.91
N LEU A 141 -6.25 -21.17 6.00
CA LEU A 141 -7.05 -20.60 7.09
C LEU A 141 -7.99 -19.50 6.60
N PHE A 142 -7.54 -18.70 5.60
CA PHE A 142 -8.26 -17.56 5.04
C PHE A 142 -9.03 -17.88 3.75
N ARG A 143 -8.90 -19.09 3.22
CA ARG A 143 -9.50 -19.47 1.92
C ARG A 143 -11.03 -19.27 1.86
N LYS A 144 -11.74 -19.40 2.96
CA LYS A 144 -13.21 -19.31 3.00
C LYS A 144 -13.74 -17.89 3.24
N ASP A 145 -12.89 -16.98 3.68
CA ASP A 145 -13.29 -15.65 4.14
C ASP A 145 -12.89 -14.55 3.14
N GLN A 146 -12.72 -14.89 1.83
CA GLN A 146 -12.19 -14.00 0.78
C GLN A 146 -13.15 -12.91 0.30
N ASP A 147 -14.40 -12.92 0.75
CA ASP A 147 -15.37 -11.84 0.48
C ASP A 147 -14.91 -10.51 1.11
N ASN A 148 -14.08 -10.58 2.14
CA ASN A 148 -13.44 -9.43 2.74
C ASN A 148 -12.14 -9.10 1.99
N MET A 149 -12.02 -7.87 1.43
CA MET A 149 -10.89 -7.42 0.63
C MET A 149 -9.54 -7.54 1.38
N HIS A 150 -9.50 -7.26 2.69
CA HIS A 150 -8.29 -7.39 3.50
C HIS A 150 -7.84 -8.84 3.65
N ILE A 151 -8.78 -9.76 3.84
CA ILE A 151 -8.49 -11.20 3.97
C ILE A 151 -8.03 -11.77 2.62
N ARG A 152 -8.65 -11.32 1.54
CA ARG A 152 -8.23 -11.69 0.17
C ARG A 152 -6.80 -11.24 -0.11
N SER A 153 -6.42 -10.02 0.30
CA SER A 153 -5.04 -9.54 0.18
C SER A 153 -4.08 -10.39 0.99
N THR A 154 -4.41 -10.71 2.26
CA THR A 154 -3.58 -11.59 3.10
C THR A 154 -3.44 -12.99 2.49
N TYR A 155 -4.52 -13.56 1.96
CA TYR A 155 -4.46 -14.85 1.26
C TYR A 155 -3.50 -14.82 0.07
N ILE A 156 -3.58 -13.78 -0.75
CA ILE A 156 -2.72 -13.61 -1.93
C ILE A 156 -1.25 -13.46 -1.51
N ASN A 157 -0.95 -12.66 -0.49
CA ASN A 157 0.41 -12.48 0.03
C ASN A 157 0.97 -13.83 0.50
N MET A 158 0.25 -14.54 1.36
CA MET A 158 0.70 -15.87 1.85
C MET A 158 0.88 -16.89 0.73
N PHE A 159 0.11 -16.80 -0.35
CA PHE A 159 0.30 -17.64 -1.52
C PHE A 159 1.62 -17.32 -2.25
N PHE A 160 1.95 -16.05 -2.44
CA PHE A 160 3.21 -15.64 -3.06
C PHE A 160 4.42 -15.95 -2.17
N ASP A 161 4.30 -15.81 -0.84
CA ASP A 161 5.35 -16.19 0.11
C ASP A 161 5.60 -17.72 0.07
N ALA A 162 4.53 -18.52 -0.02
CA ALA A 162 4.69 -19.96 -0.22
C ALA A 162 5.41 -20.28 -1.55
N LEU A 163 5.13 -19.52 -2.62
CA LEU A 163 5.79 -19.70 -3.91
C LEU A 163 7.27 -19.27 -3.86
N ALA A 164 7.61 -18.18 -3.15
CA ALA A 164 8.99 -17.79 -2.89
C ALA A 164 9.75 -18.87 -2.10
N SER A 165 9.13 -19.44 -1.07
CA SER A 165 9.68 -20.56 -0.30
C SER A 165 9.88 -21.82 -1.16
N VAL A 166 9.01 -22.09 -2.16
CA VAL A 166 9.25 -23.17 -3.16
C VAL A 166 10.53 -22.88 -3.96
N GLY A 167 10.74 -21.63 -4.38
CA GLY A 167 11.98 -21.25 -5.06
C GLY A 167 13.22 -21.49 -4.19
N ALA A 168 13.19 -21.08 -2.91
CA ALA A 168 14.26 -21.30 -1.96
C ALA A 168 14.51 -22.81 -1.69
N LEU A 169 13.44 -23.62 -1.60
CA LEU A 169 13.54 -25.08 -1.49
C LEU A 169 14.27 -25.69 -2.69
N LEU A 170 13.89 -25.28 -3.90
CA LEU A 170 14.56 -25.75 -5.13
C LEU A 170 16.02 -25.35 -5.15
N ALA A 171 16.36 -24.12 -4.77
CA ALA A 171 17.76 -23.68 -4.63
C ALA A 171 18.51 -24.55 -3.64
N GLY A 172 17.98 -24.78 -2.44
CA GLY A 172 18.59 -25.62 -1.41
C GLY A 172 18.84 -27.06 -1.89
N LEU A 173 17.86 -27.67 -2.57
CA LEU A 173 18.00 -29.01 -3.15
C LEU A 173 19.06 -29.05 -4.26
N LEU A 174 19.08 -28.06 -5.15
CA LEU A 174 20.08 -27.97 -6.22
C LEU A 174 21.49 -27.79 -5.65
N ILE A 175 21.65 -27.00 -4.57
CA ILE A 175 22.94 -26.85 -3.87
C ILE A 175 23.39 -28.19 -3.27
N ILE A 176 22.48 -28.96 -2.65
CA ILE A 176 22.82 -30.30 -2.10
C ILE A 176 23.30 -31.23 -3.20
N LEU A 177 22.63 -31.23 -4.36
CA LEU A 177 22.90 -32.14 -5.47
C LEU A 177 24.16 -31.76 -6.26
N THR A 178 24.32 -30.46 -6.56
CA THR A 178 25.37 -29.95 -7.46
C THR A 178 26.59 -29.39 -6.76
N LYS A 179 26.45 -29.07 -5.46
CA LYS A 179 27.44 -28.34 -4.67
C LYS A 179 27.71 -26.91 -5.18
N GLN A 180 26.85 -26.39 -6.05
CA GLN A 180 26.97 -25.05 -6.62
C GLN A 180 26.03 -24.08 -5.90
N THR A 181 26.59 -23.04 -5.30
CA THR A 181 25.83 -22.04 -4.52
C THR A 181 25.19 -20.97 -5.39
N ILE A 182 25.48 -20.95 -6.69
CA ILE A 182 24.90 -20.02 -7.65
C ILE A 182 23.37 -20.05 -7.69
N PHE A 183 22.76 -21.20 -7.37
CA PHE A 183 21.30 -21.34 -7.35
C PHE A 183 20.64 -20.48 -6.28
N ASP A 184 21.29 -20.26 -5.12
CA ASP A 184 20.82 -19.33 -4.10
C ASP A 184 20.80 -17.90 -4.65
N SER A 185 21.88 -17.45 -5.29
CA SER A 185 21.98 -16.13 -5.89
C SER A 185 20.93 -15.91 -7.00
N LEU A 186 20.68 -16.90 -7.85
CA LEU A 186 19.69 -16.80 -8.93
C LEU A 186 18.26 -16.66 -8.38
N ILE A 187 17.92 -17.45 -7.37
CA ILE A 187 16.60 -17.36 -6.71
C ILE A 187 16.48 -16.04 -5.95
N SER A 188 17.54 -15.59 -5.28
CA SER A 188 17.57 -14.28 -4.59
C SER A 188 17.33 -13.12 -5.57
N ILE A 189 17.93 -13.16 -6.76
CA ILE A 189 17.69 -12.17 -7.83
C ILE A 189 16.21 -12.20 -8.24
N LEU A 190 15.62 -13.38 -8.43
CA LEU A 190 14.21 -13.49 -8.80
C LEU A 190 13.28 -12.90 -7.72
N ILE A 191 13.51 -13.27 -6.46
CA ILE A 191 12.76 -12.70 -5.30
C ILE A 191 12.97 -11.19 -5.23
N GLY A 192 14.22 -10.73 -5.40
CA GLY A 192 14.58 -9.31 -5.42
C GLY A 192 13.86 -8.51 -6.53
N ILE A 193 13.69 -9.08 -7.73
CA ILE A 193 12.93 -8.45 -8.83
C ILE A 193 11.47 -8.26 -8.41
N LEU A 194 10.84 -9.29 -7.85
CA LEU A 194 9.45 -9.23 -7.41
C LEU A 194 9.28 -8.19 -6.30
N LEU A 195 10.20 -8.19 -5.32
CA LEU A 195 10.22 -7.22 -4.24
C LEU A 195 10.41 -5.78 -4.76
N LEU A 196 11.37 -5.58 -5.66
CA LEU A 196 11.64 -4.25 -6.24
C LEU A 196 10.41 -3.71 -6.98
N ARG A 197 9.75 -4.56 -7.77
CA ARG A 197 8.56 -4.16 -8.53
C ARG A 197 7.42 -3.74 -7.61
N SER A 198 7.06 -4.57 -6.62
CA SER A 198 5.97 -4.27 -5.70
C SER A 198 6.25 -3.03 -4.85
N SER A 199 7.48 -2.89 -4.35
CA SER A 199 7.90 -1.74 -3.55
C SER A 199 7.93 -0.45 -4.36
N TRP A 200 8.36 -0.51 -5.62
CA TRP A 200 8.36 0.64 -6.51
C TRP A 200 6.96 1.17 -6.79
N GLU A 201 5.98 0.29 -6.95
CA GLU A 201 4.57 0.68 -7.10
C GLU A 201 4.10 1.48 -5.88
N VAL A 202 4.39 1.00 -4.66
CA VAL A 202 4.05 1.72 -3.42
C VAL A 202 4.73 3.08 -3.32
N VAL A 203 6.03 3.15 -3.65
CA VAL A 203 6.79 4.42 -3.63
C VAL A 203 6.21 5.40 -4.63
N ARG A 204 5.93 4.95 -5.85
CA ARG A 204 5.37 5.79 -6.92
C ARG A 204 4.00 6.32 -6.55
N ASP A 205 3.12 5.47 -6.02
CA ASP A 205 1.75 5.87 -5.67
C ASP A 205 1.73 6.82 -4.48
N ALA A 206 2.58 6.58 -3.47
CA ALA A 206 2.74 7.49 -2.35
C ALA A 206 3.34 8.84 -2.80
N MET A 207 4.34 8.83 -3.69
CA MET A 207 4.93 10.03 -4.27
C MET A 207 3.90 10.84 -5.06
N HIS A 208 3.07 10.17 -5.87
CA HIS A 208 2.00 10.80 -6.63
C HIS A 208 1.05 11.58 -5.73
N VAL A 209 0.64 10.99 -4.61
CA VAL A 209 -0.22 11.66 -3.62
C VAL A 209 0.51 12.80 -2.89
N LEU A 210 1.79 12.64 -2.55
CA LEU A 210 2.59 13.68 -1.90
C LEU A 210 2.81 14.89 -2.81
N LEU A 211 2.89 14.67 -4.13
CA LEU A 211 2.98 15.70 -5.17
C LEU A 211 1.60 16.25 -5.60
N GLU A 212 0.57 15.99 -4.81
CA GLU A 212 -0.80 16.51 -5.03
C GLU A 212 -1.44 16.02 -6.34
N GLY A 213 -1.02 14.86 -6.85
CA GLY A 213 -1.62 14.24 -8.01
C GLY A 213 -3.08 13.83 -7.78
N VAL A 214 -3.84 13.78 -8.86
CA VAL A 214 -5.25 13.34 -8.82
C VAL A 214 -5.31 11.91 -8.29
N PRO A 215 -6.11 11.63 -7.23
CA PRO A 215 -6.17 10.31 -6.61
C PRO A 215 -6.55 9.22 -7.61
N SER A 216 -5.91 8.04 -7.50
CA SER A 216 -6.24 6.88 -8.32
C SER A 216 -7.72 6.52 -8.15
N GLY A 217 -8.44 6.38 -9.26
CA GLY A 217 -9.88 6.10 -9.28
C GLY A 217 -10.76 7.34 -9.44
N ILE A 218 -10.21 8.55 -9.46
CA ILE A 218 -10.91 9.77 -9.81
C ILE A 218 -10.49 10.19 -11.22
N ASP A 219 -11.48 10.41 -12.06
CA ASP A 219 -11.33 10.91 -13.43
C ASP A 219 -11.69 12.40 -13.43
N ALA A 220 -10.70 13.26 -13.59
CA ALA A 220 -10.88 14.71 -13.54
C ALA A 220 -11.88 15.23 -14.60
N GLU A 221 -11.89 14.61 -15.79
CA GLU A 221 -12.85 14.98 -16.84
C GLU A 221 -14.29 14.66 -16.42
N LYS A 222 -14.52 13.49 -15.81
CA LYS A 222 -15.85 13.16 -15.27
C LYS A 222 -16.26 14.06 -14.12
N VAL A 223 -15.33 14.47 -13.28
CA VAL A 223 -15.59 15.46 -12.22
C VAL A 223 -16.03 16.77 -12.85
N LYS A 224 -15.32 17.23 -13.88
CA LYS A 224 -15.69 18.42 -14.64
C LYS A 224 -17.09 18.30 -15.25
N GLU A 225 -17.43 17.14 -15.84
CA GLU A 225 -18.77 16.85 -16.38
C GLU A 225 -19.86 16.91 -15.30
N VAL A 226 -19.56 16.41 -14.08
CA VAL A 226 -20.50 16.50 -12.94
C VAL A 226 -20.79 17.96 -12.59
N ILE A 227 -19.76 18.81 -12.53
CA ILE A 227 -19.95 20.25 -12.25
C ILE A 227 -20.75 20.92 -13.36
N LEU A 228 -20.41 20.67 -14.62
CA LEU A 228 -21.08 21.20 -15.81
C LEU A 228 -22.52 20.66 -16.01
N SER A 229 -22.89 19.56 -15.33
CA SER A 229 -24.25 19.04 -15.39
C SER A 229 -25.29 19.96 -14.76
N ASN A 230 -24.85 20.91 -13.93
CA ASN A 230 -25.72 21.99 -13.45
C ASN A 230 -25.93 23.02 -14.58
N SER A 231 -27.17 23.21 -15.00
CA SER A 231 -27.53 24.08 -16.14
C SER A 231 -27.15 25.55 -16.00
N LEU A 232 -26.88 25.98 -14.77
CA LEU A 232 -26.48 27.38 -14.47
C LEU A 232 -24.95 27.58 -14.54
N VAL A 233 -24.17 26.50 -14.61
CA VAL A 233 -22.70 26.55 -14.77
C VAL A 233 -22.38 26.56 -16.26
N LYS A 234 -21.71 27.63 -16.70
CA LYS A 234 -21.30 27.81 -18.11
C LYS A 234 -19.92 27.25 -18.39
N HIS A 235 -19.01 27.41 -17.41
CA HIS A 235 -17.62 27.02 -17.55
C HIS A 235 -17.01 26.59 -16.22
N VAL A 236 -15.96 25.75 -16.29
CA VAL A 236 -15.17 25.28 -15.14
C VAL A 236 -13.70 25.43 -15.48
N ASP A 237 -12.98 26.21 -14.70
CA ASP A 237 -11.56 26.46 -14.80
C ASP A 237 -10.83 26.13 -13.51
N ASP A 238 -9.50 26.10 -13.56
CA ASP A 238 -8.59 25.91 -12.44
C ASP A 238 -8.98 24.72 -11.54
N LEU A 239 -9.30 23.60 -12.17
CA LEU A 239 -9.74 22.39 -11.48
C LEU A 239 -8.55 21.63 -10.91
N HIS A 240 -8.42 21.67 -9.58
CA HIS A 240 -7.44 20.90 -8.84
C HIS A 240 -8.11 19.85 -7.95
N ILE A 241 -7.57 18.62 -7.98
CA ILE A 241 -8.09 17.50 -7.18
C ILE A 241 -6.91 16.80 -6.54
N TRP A 242 -6.91 16.70 -5.20
CA TRP A 242 -5.82 16.05 -4.47
C TRP A 242 -6.31 15.26 -3.26
N ALA A 243 -5.49 14.32 -2.79
CA ALA A 243 -5.77 13.56 -1.57
C ALA A 243 -5.17 14.26 -0.34
N ILE A 244 -5.97 14.45 0.69
CA ILE A 244 -5.51 14.85 2.03
C ILE A 244 -5.15 13.61 2.86
N SER A 245 -5.85 12.50 2.63
CA SER A 245 -5.55 11.20 3.22
C SER A 245 -6.04 10.09 2.29
N SER A 246 -5.78 8.82 2.62
CA SER A 246 -6.27 7.67 1.84
C SER A 246 -7.80 7.60 1.66
N ARG A 247 -8.56 8.43 2.39
CA ARG A 247 -10.04 8.45 2.37
C ARG A 247 -10.64 9.84 2.26
N TYR A 248 -9.84 10.86 2.17
CA TYR A 248 -10.30 12.24 2.18
C TYR A 248 -9.70 12.96 0.99
N THR A 249 -10.55 13.22 -0.01
CA THR A 249 -10.19 13.93 -1.23
C THR A 249 -10.72 15.35 -1.17
N ALA A 250 -9.91 16.28 -1.60
CA ALA A 250 -10.26 17.69 -1.75
C ALA A 250 -10.25 18.13 -3.21
N LEU A 251 -11.02 19.15 -3.50
CA LEU A 251 -11.13 19.80 -4.79
C LEU A 251 -11.15 21.31 -4.62
N SER A 252 -10.49 22.02 -5.52
CA SER A 252 -10.75 23.43 -5.78
C SER A 252 -11.01 23.64 -7.26
N CYS A 253 -11.91 24.57 -7.59
CA CYS A 253 -12.15 24.98 -8.97
C CYS A 253 -12.79 26.37 -9.00
N HIS A 254 -12.69 27.00 -10.17
CA HIS A 254 -13.44 28.21 -10.51
C HIS A 254 -14.61 27.82 -11.44
N ILE A 255 -15.76 28.44 -11.21
CA ILE A 255 -16.94 28.24 -12.06
C ILE A 255 -17.48 29.57 -12.52
N VAL A 256 -17.85 29.65 -13.81
CA VAL A 256 -18.61 30.79 -14.36
C VAL A 256 -20.08 30.41 -14.35
N ILE A 257 -20.89 31.21 -13.69
CA ILE A 257 -22.35 31.00 -13.64
C ILE A 257 -23.10 32.13 -14.33
N GLU A 258 -24.39 31.92 -14.60
CA GLU A 258 -25.26 33.03 -15.01
C GLU A 258 -25.43 34.04 -13.87
N ASP A 259 -25.68 35.28 -14.25
CA ASP A 259 -25.91 36.36 -13.28
C ASP A 259 -27.08 35.98 -12.37
N CYS A 260 -26.81 35.83 -11.09
CA CYS A 260 -27.78 35.45 -10.08
C CYS A 260 -27.45 36.15 -8.75
N ASP A 261 -28.42 36.15 -7.81
CA ASP A 261 -28.16 36.66 -6.50
C ASP A 261 -27.30 35.72 -5.62
N VAL A 262 -26.82 36.24 -4.48
CA VAL A 262 -25.94 35.49 -3.58
C VAL A 262 -26.62 34.24 -3.01
N GLU A 263 -27.94 34.32 -2.74
CA GLU A 263 -28.68 33.16 -2.20
C GLU A 263 -28.82 32.04 -3.23
N GLU A 264 -29.00 32.39 -4.50
CA GLU A 264 -29.08 31.44 -5.58
C GLU A 264 -27.71 30.80 -5.86
N SER A 265 -26.64 31.59 -5.85
CA SER A 265 -25.27 31.11 -6.00
C SER A 265 -24.85 30.11 -4.90
N GLU A 266 -25.25 30.33 -3.65
CA GLU A 266 -25.03 29.41 -2.54
C GLU A 266 -25.74 28.06 -2.77
N LYS A 267 -26.98 28.08 -3.25
CA LYS A 267 -27.74 26.86 -3.59
C LYS A 267 -27.08 26.07 -4.72
N ILE A 268 -26.53 26.76 -5.73
CA ILE A 268 -25.78 26.11 -6.83
C ILE A 268 -24.56 25.40 -6.27
N ILE A 269 -23.75 26.07 -5.46
CA ILE A 269 -22.54 25.51 -4.83
C ILE A 269 -22.89 24.31 -3.97
N ASP A 270 -23.91 24.40 -3.13
CA ASP A 270 -24.30 23.29 -2.24
C ASP A 270 -24.74 22.06 -3.02
N LYS A 271 -25.49 22.26 -4.10
CA LYS A 271 -25.89 21.16 -4.99
C LYS A 271 -24.69 20.51 -5.66
N ILE A 272 -23.75 21.29 -6.19
CA ILE A 272 -22.53 20.77 -6.80
C ILE A 272 -21.72 19.98 -5.77
N LYS A 273 -21.56 20.48 -4.54
CA LYS A 273 -20.84 19.79 -3.45
C LYS A 273 -21.48 18.45 -3.09
N GLU A 274 -22.81 18.37 -3.08
CA GLU A 274 -23.54 17.13 -2.83
C GLU A 274 -23.31 16.12 -3.96
N GLU A 275 -23.41 16.56 -5.21
CA GLU A 275 -23.16 15.70 -6.38
C GLU A 275 -21.71 15.21 -6.46
N LEU A 276 -20.73 16.05 -6.15
CA LEU A 276 -19.31 15.69 -6.06
C LEU A 276 -19.05 14.64 -4.98
N ARG A 277 -19.73 14.75 -3.84
CA ARG A 277 -19.63 13.76 -2.77
C ARG A 277 -20.25 12.42 -3.16
N GLU A 278 -21.43 12.44 -3.78
CA GLU A 278 -22.14 11.21 -4.13
C GLU A 278 -21.56 10.48 -5.33
N LYS A 279 -21.20 11.22 -6.40
CA LYS A 279 -20.77 10.65 -7.68
C LYS A 279 -19.26 10.44 -7.78
N SER A 280 -18.46 11.29 -7.08
CA SER A 280 -17.01 11.32 -7.24
C SER A 280 -16.26 11.07 -5.94
N ASN A 281 -16.95 10.85 -4.80
CA ASN A 281 -16.35 10.64 -3.48
C ASN A 281 -15.38 11.77 -3.07
N ILE A 282 -15.72 13.02 -3.41
CA ILE A 282 -14.96 14.20 -3.04
C ILE A 282 -15.61 14.81 -1.78
N GLU A 283 -14.88 14.74 -0.65
CA GLU A 283 -15.42 15.11 0.66
C GLU A 283 -15.33 16.62 0.96
N HIS A 284 -14.34 17.29 0.38
CA HIS A 284 -14.10 18.72 0.59
C HIS A 284 -13.97 19.42 -0.75
N SER A 285 -14.74 20.48 -0.96
CA SER A 285 -14.63 21.27 -2.19
C SER A 285 -14.71 22.77 -1.88
N THR A 286 -13.79 23.50 -2.46
CA THR A 286 -13.76 24.97 -2.50
C THR A 286 -14.07 25.38 -3.93
N ILE A 287 -15.17 26.09 -4.12
CA ILE A 287 -15.64 26.50 -5.44
C ILE A 287 -15.71 28.03 -5.41
N GLU A 288 -14.93 28.65 -6.27
CA GLU A 288 -14.96 30.09 -6.49
C GLU A 288 -15.89 30.40 -7.67
N ILE A 289 -16.70 31.45 -7.51
CA ILE A 289 -17.60 31.91 -8.56
C ILE A 289 -16.98 33.14 -9.22
N GLU A 290 -16.93 33.08 -10.55
CA GLU A 290 -16.44 34.17 -11.38
C GLU A 290 -17.53 34.67 -12.33
N LEU A 291 -17.44 35.93 -12.70
CA LEU A 291 -18.37 36.55 -13.66
C LEU A 291 -17.87 36.43 -15.10
N THR A 292 -16.60 36.14 -15.30
CA THR A 292 -15.93 35.97 -16.60
C THR A 292 -14.91 34.86 -16.47
N GLU A 293 -14.64 34.17 -17.61
CA GLU A 293 -13.58 33.15 -17.65
C GLU A 293 -12.24 33.73 -17.23
N CYS A 294 -11.48 32.99 -16.41
CA CYS A 294 -10.09 33.34 -16.11
C CYS A 294 -9.29 33.41 -17.41
N LEU A 295 -8.45 34.44 -17.53
CA LEU A 295 -7.43 34.44 -18.57
C LEU A 295 -6.38 33.42 -18.20
N PRO A 296 -5.97 32.50 -19.10
CA PRO A 296 -4.89 31.57 -18.81
C PRO A 296 -3.61 32.34 -18.50
N ASP A 297 -2.96 32.01 -17.39
CA ASP A 297 -1.64 32.49 -16.98
C ASP A 297 -0.55 32.05 -17.95
#